data_0b274498d0649b0b9abebdb38c78a8e0
#
_entry.id   0b274498d0649b0b9abebdb38c78a8e0
#
_cell.length_a   1.000
_cell.length_b   1.000
_cell.length_c   1.000
_cell.angle_alpha   90.00
_cell.angle_beta   90.00
_cell.angle_gamma   90.00
#
_symmetry.space_group_name_H-M   'P 1'
#
loop_
_entity.id
_entity.type
_entity.pdbx_description
1 polymer ?
#
loop_
_entity_poly.entity_id
_entity_poly.type
_entity_poly.pdbx_seq_one_letter_code
_entity_poly.pdbx_strand_id
1 'polypeptide(L)'
;MSPAQTTDTPRVVVVTGASSGIGRAAAVQAAGRGDHLVLVARGAAALAQAAAECTAAGATSVTVLPTDVGDDEEVQACVEQVLDEHGRIDVVVHSAGVVSYGRVEEVPAEVAEQVVRTDLLGSLNVARHVVPVLRRQHEGTLVLLGSVIGHLGVPTMTPYVLSKWGVRALAHQLRLENRDRPGVHVRYVAPGGVDTPIYTQAANYAGFVGRPPPPVSSAERAAAQIWRRVDHGWLPDQLSALNYPMAWGRAYLPWLYDRLVGPLFPVGATDLTRPVAPTDGNVLAPRTQGESTDGDAGSSLAGIARNLAATLRPGRSPGSPPG
;
A
#
# COMPACT_ATOMS: atom_id res chain seq x y z
N MET A 1 27.23 -19.83 7.05
CA MET A 1 26.02 -19.23 6.44
C MET A 1 25.49 -20.25 5.44
N SER A 2 24.49 -21.05 5.83
CA SER A 2 23.82 -21.96 4.88
C SER A 2 23.06 -21.13 3.84
N PRO A 3 23.09 -21.53 2.55
CA PRO A 3 22.24 -20.91 1.54
C PRO A 3 20.77 -21.12 1.94
N ALA A 4 19.95 -20.10 1.77
CA ALA A 4 18.52 -20.20 1.93
C ALA A 4 18.03 -21.40 1.09
N GLN A 5 17.38 -22.36 1.75
CA GLN A 5 16.71 -23.45 1.07
C GLN A 5 15.62 -22.82 0.19
N THR A 6 15.84 -22.82 -1.12
CA THR A 6 14.75 -22.71 -2.07
C THR A 6 13.89 -23.95 -1.81
N THR A 7 12.72 -23.78 -1.21
CA THR A 7 11.73 -24.85 -1.10
C THR A 7 11.39 -25.24 -2.55
N ASP A 8 11.67 -26.48 -2.93
CA ASP A 8 11.45 -27.03 -4.28
C ASP A 8 9.95 -27.10 -4.66
N THR A 9 9.08 -26.73 -3.72
CA THR A 9 7.63 -26.79 -3.89
C THR A 9 7.07 -25.37 -4.07
N PRO A 10 6.34 -25.10 -5.18
CA PRO A 10 5.64 -23.83 -5.38
C PRO A 10 4.74 -23.47 -4.20
N ARG A 11 4.82 -22.22 -3.73
CA ARG A 11 3.98 -21.70 -2.66
C ARG A 11 2.66 -21.19 -3.22
N VAL A 12 1.61 -21.22 -2.41
CA VAL A 12 0.34 -20.55 -2.69
C VAL A 12 0.42 -19.12 -2.14
N VAL A 13 0.46 -18.14 -3.03
CA VAL A 13 0.65 -16.73 -2.72
C VAL A 13 -0.58 -15.93 -3.12
N VAL A 14 -1.24 -15.33 -2.16
CA VAL A 14 -2.38 -14.42 -2.38
C VAL A 14 -1.87 -12.98 -2.33
N VAL A 15 -2.15 -12.18 -3.35
CA VAL A 15 -1.78 -10.77 -3.40
C VAL A 15 -3.02 -9.92 -3.57
N THR A 16 -3.38 -9.12 -2.56
CA THR A 16 -4.43 -8.12 -2.70
C THR A 16 -3.86 -6.80 -3.20
N GLY A 17 -4.66 -6.02 -3.93
CA GLY A 17 -4.16 -4.83 -4.64
C GLY A 17 -3.21 -5.21 -5.79
N ALA A 18 -3.39 -6.40 -6.37
CA ALA A 18 -2.52 -6.95 -7.40
C ALA A 18 -2.69 -6.26 -8.78
N SER A 19 -3.67 -5.38 -8.94
CA SER A 19 -3.93 -4.67 -10.20
C SER A 19 -2.88 -3.62 -10.55
N SER A 20 -2.18 -3.04 -9.55
CA SER A 20 -1.24 -1.95 -9.79
C SER A 20 -0.12 -1.84 -8.73
N GLY A 21 0.86 -0.99 -8.99
CA GLY A 21 1.89 -0.55 -8.04
C GLY A 21 2.64 -1.70 -7.34
N ILE A 22 2.80 -1.58 -6.02
CA ILE A 22 3.58 -2.53 -5.21
C ILE A 22 2.99 -3.94 -5.23
N GLY A 23 1.65 -4.07 -5.19
CA GLY A 23 0.97 -5.37 -5.24
C GLY A 23 1.25 -6.11 -6.55
N ARG A 24 1.11 -5.42 -7.70
CA ARG A 24 1.43 -5.98 -9.02
C ARG A 24 2.89 -6.40 -9.13
N ALA A 25 3.81 -5.53 -8.70
CA ALA A 25 5.23 -5.86 -8.68
C ALA A 25 5.55 -7.06 -7.77
N ALA A 26 4.89 -7.16 -6.61
CA ALA A 26 5.07 -8.30 -5.71
C ALA A 26 4.56 -9.61 -6.32
N ALA A 27 3.42 -9.57 -7.02
CA ALA A 27 2.87 -10.71 -7.73
C ALA A 27 3.81 -11.20 -8.86
N VAL A 28 4.31 -10.28 -9.69
CA VAL A 28 5.27 -10.62 -10.77
C VAL A 28 6.56 -11.23 -10.22
N GLN A 29 7.06 -10.75 -9.08
CA GLN A 29 8.26 -11.33 -8.46
C GLN A 29 7.99 -12.73 -7.86
N ALA A 30 6.81 -12.99 -7.30
CA ALA A 30 6.41 -14.33 -6.86
C ALA A 30 6.27 -15.27 -8.07
N ALA A 31 5.68 -14.79 -9.17
CA ALA A 31 5.61 -15.52 -10.43
C ALA A 31 6.99 -16.01 -10.90
N GLY A 32 8.00 -15.14 -10.88
CA GLY A 32 9.39 -15.48 -11.23
C GLY A 32 10.06 -16.50 -10.29
N ARG A 33 9.42 -16.85 -9.17
CA ARG A 33 9.85 -17.92 -8.27
C ARG A 33 9.11 -19.24 -8.54
N GLY A 34 8.17 -19.25 -9.51
CA GLY A 34 7.34 -20.42 -9.82
C GLY A 34 6.18 -20.64 -8.85
N ASP A 35 5.77 -19.65 -8.06
CA ASP A 35 4.69 -19.78 -7.10
C ASP A 35 3.31 -19.92 -7.80
N HIS A 36 2.31 -20.51 -7.13
CA HIS A 36 0.88 -20.43 -7.46
C HIS A 36 0.35 -19.08 -7.01
N LEU A 37 -0.24 -18.30 -7.89
CA LEU A 37 -0.69 -16.95 -7.60
C LEU A 37 -2.19 -16.82 -7.58
N VAL A 38 -2.69 -16.12 -6.57
CA VAL A 38 -4.07 -15.63 -6.51
C VAL A 38 -4.04 -14.11 -6.45
N LEU A 39 -4.52 -13.48 -7.52
CA LEU A 39 -4.52 -12.03 -7.69
C LEU A 39 -5.87 -11.45 -7.32
N VAL A 40 -5.88 -10.54 -6.36
CA VAL A 40 -7.10 -9.99 -5.76
C VAL A 40 -7.11 -8.46 -5.90
N ALA A 41 -8.15 -7.91 -6.51
CA ALA A 41 -8.49 -6.48 -6.53
C ALA A 41 -9.94 -6.33 -7.06
N ARG A 42 -10.50 -5.12 -7.00
CA ARG A 42 -11.86 -4.86 -7.50
C ARG A 42 -11.98 -4.89 -9.04
N GLY A 43 -10.94 -4.45 -9.74
CA GLY A 43 -10.94 -4.27 -11.20
C GLY A 43 -10.54 -5.53 -11.96
N ALA A 44 -11.50 -6.29 -12.53
CA ALA A 44 -11.23 -7.54 -13.25
C ALA A 44 -10.31 -7.35 -14.48
N ALA A 45 -10.46 -6.27 -15.26
CA ALA A 45 -9.66 -6.01 -16.44
C ALA A 45 -8.17 -5.81 -16.12
N ALA A 46 -7.86 -5.06 -15.06
CA ALA A 46 -6.50 -4.84 -14.62
C ALA A 46 -5.88 -6.09 -13.97
N LEU A 47 -6.68 -6.89 -13.27
CA LEU A 47 -6.23 -8.19 -12.78
C LEU A 47 -5.88 -9.13 -13.95
N ALA A 48 -6.66 -9.14 -15.03
CA ALA A 48 -6.34 -9.94 -16.21
C ALA A 48 -4.99 -9.54 -16.85
N GLN A 49 -4.67 -8.25 -16.89
CA GLN A 49 -3.36 -7.77 -17.36
C GLN A 49 -2.23 -8.23 -16.42
N ALA A 50 -2.40 -8.08 -15.11
CA ALA A 50 -1.43 -8.54 -14.12
C ALA A 50 -1.23 -10.07 -14.19
N ALA A 51 -2.31 -10.83 -14.43
CA ALA A 51 -2.25 -12.27 -14.60
C ALA A 51 -1.43 -12.69 -15.83
N ALA A 52 -1.59 -11.99 -16.96
CA ALA A 52 -0.78 -12.22 -18.15
C ALA A 52 0.71 -11.98 -17.89
N GLU A 53 1.06 -10.92 -17.15
CA GLU A 53 2.45 -10.65 -16.75
C GLU A 53 3.00 -11.72 -15.81
N CYS A 54 2.22 -12.14 -14.81
CA CYS A 54 2.61 -13.21 -13.91
C CYS A 54 2.83 -14.54 -14.65
N THR A 55 1.94 -14.88 -15.60
CA THR A 55 2.10 -16.06 -16.44
C THR A 55 3.39 -15.98 -17.27
N ALA A 56 3.64 -14.83 -17.91
CA ALA A 56 4.86 -14.59 -18.67
C ALA A 56 6.14 -14.63 -17.81
N ALA A 57 6.03 -14.24 -16.53
CA ALA A 57 7.14 -14.26 -15.57
C ALA A 57 7.44 -15.66 -15.00
N GLY A 58 6.59 -16.68 -15.25
CA GLY A 58 6.85 -18.06 -14.88
C GLY A 58 6.06 -18.60 -13.70
N ALA A 59 4.91 -17.99 -13.37
CA ALA A 59 4.00 -18.52 -12.36
C ALA A 59 3.55 -19.95 -12.70
N THR A 60 3.47 -20.84 -11.71
CA THR A 60 2.96 -22.22 -11.91
C THR A 60 1.47 -22.20 -12.25
N SER A 61 0.69 -21.35 -11.62
CA SER A 61 -0.70 -21.04 -11.96
C SER A 61 -1.03 -19.61 -11.56
N VAL A 62 -2.05 -19.02 -12.19
CA VAL A 62 -2.56 -17.70 -11.84
C VAL A 62 -4.09 -17.74 -11.80
N THR A 63 -4.65 -17.50 -10.63
CA THR A 63 -6.09 -17.36 -10.40
C THR A 63 -6.41 -15.88 -10.16
N VAL A 64 -7.49 -15.39 -10.77
CA VAL A 64 -7.93 -13.99 -10.65
C VAL A 64 -9.26 -13.95 -9.89
N LEU A 65 -9.30 -13.26 -8.76
CA LEU A 65 -10.48 -13.12 -7.92
C LEU A 65 -10.83 -11.64 -7.74
N PRO A 66 -11.77 -11.10 -8.54
CA PRO A 66 -12.32 -9.78 -8.30
C PRO A 66 -12.99 -9.72 -6.92
N THR A 67 -12.48 -8.91 -5.99
CA THR A 67 -12.92 -8.86 -4.59
C THR A 67 -12.72 -7.46 -4.03
N ASP A 68 -13.70 -6.89 -3.36
CA ASP A 68 -13.53 -5.71 -2.50
C ASP A 68 -13.11 -6.18 -1.10
N VAL A 69 -11.87 -5.89 -0.71
CA VAL A 69 -11.38 -6.24 0.62
C VAL A 69 -12.14 -5.52 1.75
N GLY A 70 -12.81 -4.41 1.43
CA GLY A 70 -13.70 -3.70 2.35
C GLY A 70 -15.00 -4.45 2.67
N ASP A 71 -15.33 -5.50 1.93
CA ASP A 71 -16.46 -6.38 2.15
C ASP A 71 -15.99 -7.70 2.79
N ASP A 72 -16.48 -7.98 4.00
CA ASP A 72 -16.07 -9.16 4.78
C ASP A 72 -16.51 -10.48 4.13
N GLU A 73 -17.72 -10.51 3.53
CA GLU A 73 -18.28 -11.70 2.90
C GLU A 73 -17.52 -12.03 1.61
N GLU A 74 -17.15 -11.00 0.82
CA GLU A 74 -16.33 -11.20 -0.38
C GLU A 74 -14.93 -11.73 -0.01
N VAL A 75 -14.32 -11.22 1.08
CA VAL A 75 -13.01 -11.72 1.56
C VAL A 75 -13.11 -13.15 2.05
N GLN A 76 -14.19 -13.50 2.77
CA GLN A 76 -14.44 -14.87 3.19
C GLN A 76 -14.54 -15.81 1.98
N ALA A 77 -15.39 -15.49 1.01
CA ALA A 77 -15.57 -16.28 -0.21
C ALA A 77 -14.25 -16.43 -1.01
N CYS A 78 -13.46 -15.35 -1.08
CA CYS A 78 -12.14 -15.39 -1.71
C CYS A 78 -11.20 -16.39 -1.02
N VAL A 79 -11.11 -16.36 0.31
CA VAL A 79 -10.25 -17.28 1.07
C VAL A 79 -10.74 -18.73 0.95
N GLU A 80 -12.06 -18.97 0.99
CA GLU A 80 -12.67 -20.29 0.80
C GLU A 80 -12.33 -20.83 -0.60
N GLN A 81 -12.46 -20.03 -1.66
CA GLN A 81 -12.11 -20.44 -3.02
C GLN A 81 -10.62 -20.79 -3.16
N VAL A 82 -9.72 -20.03 -2.53
CA VAL A 82 -8.27 -20.36 -2.52
C VAL A 82 -8.03 -21.71 -1.86
N LEU A 83 -8.71 -22.00 -0.76
CA LEU A 83 -8.56 -23.26 -0.05
C LEU A 83 -9.16 -24.44 -0.84
N ASP A 84 -10.27 -24.24 -1.52
CA ASP A 84 -10.87 -25.27 -2.39
C ASP A 84 -9.97 -25.61 -3.58
N GLU A 85 -9.29 -24.61 -4.17
CA GLU A 85 -8.42 -24.79 -5.32
C GLU A 85 -7.04 -25.35 -4.95
N HIS A 86 -6.44 -24.85 -3.85
CA HIS A 86 -5.05 -25.14 -3.51
C HIS A 86 -4.85 -25.90 -2.19
N GLY A 87 -5.88 -26.01 -1.35
CA GLY A 87 -5.82 -26.67 -0.05
C GLY A 87 -5.04 -25.93 1.04
N ARG A 88 -4.32 -24.86 0.70
CA ARG A 88 -3.45 -24.11 1.61
C ARG A 88 -3.23 -22.66 1.17
N ILE A 89 -2.70 -21.85 2.08
CA ILE A 89 -2.18 -20.50 1.83
C ILE A 89 -0.82 -20.38 2.51
N ASP A 90 0.23 -20.06 1.77
CA ASP A 90 1.57 -19.94 2.35
C ASP A 90 1.93 -18.48 2.65
N VAL A 91 1.61 -17.57 1.73
CA VAL A 91 1.89 -16.15 1.88
C VAL A 91 0.71 -15.32 1.42
N VAL A 92 0.32 -14.34 2.23
CA VAL A 92 -0.61 -13.29 1.81
C VAL A 92 0.14 -11.95 1.83
N VAL A 93 0.20 -11.26 0.70
CA VAL A 93 0.67 -9.88 0.60
C VAL A 93 -0.55 -8.97 0.47
N HIS A 94 -0.97 -8.38 1.59
CA HIS A 94 -2.09 -7.45 1.62
C HIS A 94 -1.59 -6.04 1.29
N SER A 95 -1.73 -5.65 0.02
CA SER A 95 -1.32 -4.37 -0.55
C SER A 95 -2.48 -3.50 -1.02
N ALA A 96 -3.72 -3.99 -0.97
CA ALA A 96 -4.89 -3.21 -1.31
C ALA A 96 -4.97 -1.94 -0.46
N GLY A 97 -5.24 -0.82 -1.10
CA GLY A 97 -5.38 0.46 -0.42
C GLY A 97 -5.66 1.59 -1.40
N VAL A 98 -6.29 2.64 -0.90
CA VAL A 98 -6.67 3.85 -1.63
C VAL A 98 -6.30 5.09 -0.83
N VAL A 99 -6.19 6.23 -1.48
CA VAL A 99 -5.78 7.50 -0.85
C VAL A 99 -6.78 8.60 -1.17
N SER A 100 -7.02 9.49 -0.21
CA SER A 100 -7.70 10.75 -0.44
C SER A 100 -6.83 11.93 0.01
N TYR A 101 -6.84 13.01 -0.77
CA TYR A 101 -6.24 14.31 -0.46
C TYR A 101 -7.34 15.34 -0.26
N GLY A 102 -7.27 16.12 0.80
CA GLY A 102 -8.19 17.17 1.20
C GLY A 102 -8.15 17.37 2.71
N ARG A 103 -8.55 18.54 3.18
CA ARG A 103 -8.78 18.77 4.61
C ARG A 103 -9.98 17.91 5.03
N VAL A 104 -10.08 17.59 6.32
CA VAL A 104 -11.12 16.69 6.81
C VAL A 104 -12.53 17.17 6.47
N GLU A 105 -12.73 18.49 6.47
CA GLU A 105 -13.99 19.14 6.12
C GLU A 105 -14.28 19.24 4.61
N GLU A 106 -13.26 19.03 3.76
CA GLU A 106 -13.35 19.11 2.31
C GLU A 106 -13.61 17.76 1.63
N VAL A 107 -13.18 16.67 2.27
CA VAL A 107 -13.37 15.31 1.74
C VAL A 107 -14.80 14.85 2.03
N PRO A 108 -15.59 14.46 1.01
CA PRO A 108 -16.93 13.91 1.22
C PRO A 108 -16.93 12.72 2.18
N ALA A 109 -17.96 12.63 3.02
CA ALA A 109 -18.06 11.58 4.04
C ALA A 109 -17.93 10.17 3.43
N GLU A 110 -18.62 9.90 2.32
CA GLU A 110 -18.58 8.62 1.62
C GLU A 110 -17.18 8.24 1.14
N VAL A 111 -16.39 9.23 0.68
CA VAL A 111 -15.00 9.00 0.25
C VAL A 111 -14.12 8.71 1.47
N ALA A 112 -14.29 9.47 2.55
CA ALA A 112 -13.54 9.26 3.79
C ALA A 112 -13.83 7.88 4.40
N GLU A 113 -15.10 7.49 4.45
CA GLU A 113 -15.56 6.19 4.92
C GLU A 113 -15.01 5.05 4.05
N GLN A 114 -15.05 5.19 2.72
CA GLN A 114 -14.53 4.17 1.83
C GLN A 114 -13.01 4.01 1.93
N VAL A 115 -12.24 5.08 2.16
CA VAL A 115 -10.80 4.97 2.45
C VAL A 115 -10.56 4.14 3.71
N VAL A 116 -11.29 4.42 4.79
CA VAL A 116 -11.19 3.67 6.05
C VAL A 116 -11.65 2.22 5.85
N ARG A 117 -12.74 2.01 5.11
CA ARG A 117 -13.28 0.69 4.79
C ARG A 117 -12.25 -0.15 4.02
N THR A 118 -11.69 0.37 2.94
CA THR A 118 -10.71 -0.37 2.14
C THR A 118 -9.41 -0.60 2.89
N ASP A 119 -8.80 0.45 3.47
CA ASP A 119 -7.45 0.38 4.01
C ASP A 119 -7.39 -0.29 5.39
N LEU A 120 -8.31 0.06 6.31
CA LEU A 120 -8.29 -0.44 7.67
C LEU A 120 -9.18 -1.66 7.85
N LEU A 121 -10.49 -1.55 7.52
CA LEU A 121 -11.41 -2.68 7.68
C LEU A 121 -11.04 -3.81 6.71
N GLY A 122 -10.61 -3.48 5.48
CA GLY A 122 -10.09 -4.48 4.54
C GLY A 122 -8.87 -5.23 5.08
N SER A 123 -7.95 -4.53 5.75
CA SER A 123 -6.83 -5.20 6.42
C SER A 123 -7.30 -6.11 7.57
N LEU A 124 -8.32 -5.69 8.32
CA LEU A 124 -8.91 -6.49 9.39
C LEU A 124 -9.65 -7.72 8.82
N ASN A 125 -10.45 -7.56 7.76
CA ASN A 125 -11.17 -8.64 7.09
C ASN A 125 -10.20 -9.71 6.57
N VAL A 126 -9.15 -9.29 5.83
CA VAL A 126 -8.11 -10.20 5.36
C VAL A 126 -7.45 -10.94 6.53
N ALA A 127 -7.07 -10.24 7.59
CA ALA A 127 -6.47 -10.89 8.76
C ALA A 127 -7.43 -11.86 9.43
N ARG A 128 -8.71 -11.51 9.57
CA ARG A 128 -9.76 -12.31 10.20
C ARG A 128 -9.98 -13.65 9.49
N HIS A 129 -9.91 -13.69 8.18
CA HIS A 129 -10.13 -14.92 7.40
C HIS A 129 -8.83 -15.69 7.12
N VAL A 130 -7.70 -15.01 6.96
CA VAL A 130 -6.40 -15.64 6.67
C VAL A 130 -5.73 -16.21 7.91
N VAL A 131 -5.68 -15.47 9.03
CA VAL A 131 -4.95 -15.93 10.23
C VAL A 131 -5.44 -17.29 10.75
N PRO A 132 -6.75 -17.58 10.81
CA PRO A 132 -7.22 -18.92 11.19
C PRO A 132 -6.73 -20.04 10.26
N VAL A 133 -6.57 -19.78 8.97
CA VAL A 133 -6.00 -20.72 8.01
C VAL A 133 -4.54 -21.02 8.36
N LEU A 134 -3.72 -19.97 8.50
CA LEU A 134 -2.30 -20.12 8.87
C LEU A 134 -2.13 -20.83 10.23
N ARG A 135 -3.00 -20.54 11.20
CA ARG A 135 -2.99 -21.21 12.52
C ARG A 135 -3.32 -22.70 12.40
N ARG A 136 -4.28 -23.10 11.54
CA ARG A 136 -4.60 -24.52 11.28
C ARG A 136 -3.47 -25.24 10.57
N GLN A 137 -2.77 -24.56 9.66
CA GLN A 137 -1.60 -25.07 8.95
C GLN A 137 -0.35 -25.12 9.84
N HIS A 138 -0.34 -24.42 10.98
CA HIS A 138 0.80 -24.16 11.86
C HIS A 138 1.94 -23.38 11.22
N GLU A 139 1.76 -22.87 10.01
CA GLU A 139 2.76 -22.09 9.26
C GLU A 139 2.10 -21.10 8.28
N GLY A 140 2.86 -20.11 7.85
CA GLY A 140 2.52 -19.15 6.81
C GLY A 140 2.78 -17.71 7.23
N THR A 141 2.69 -16.81 6.26
CA THR A 141 3.03 -15.40 6.44
C THR A 141 1.91 -14.49 5.93
N LEU A 142 1.43 -13.60 6.80
CA LEU A 142 0.59 -12.46 6.43
C LEU A 142 1.44 -11.19 6.44
N VAL A 143 1.60 -10.56 5.27
CA VAL A 143 2.23 -9.24 5.13
C VAL A 143 1.16 -8.18 5.04
N LEU A 144 1.17 -7.22 5.96
CA LEU A 144 0.30 -6.04 5.95
C LEU A 144 1.10 -4.82 5.47
N LEU A 145 0.69 -4.25 4.33
CA LEU A 145 1.36 -3.09 3.78
C LEU A 145 0.88 -1.82 4.48
N GLY A 146 1.74 -1.32 5.35
CA GLY A 146 1.57 -0.04 6.02
C GLY A 146 2.08 1.14 5.18
N SER A 147 2.61 2.14 5.87
CA SER A 147 3.25 3.32 5.29
C SER A 147 4.11 3.99 6.36
N VAL A 148 5.05 4.85 5.96
CA VAL A 148 5.68 5.80 6.88
C VAL A 148 4.62 6.67 7.59
N ILE A 149 3.51 6.97 6.92
CA ILE A 149 2.37 7.70 7.46
C ILE A 149 1.69 6.96 8.64
N GLY A 150 1.84 5.64 8.75
CA GLY A 150 1.44 4.89 9.96
C GLY A 150 2.28 5.21 11.22
N HIS A 151 3.28 6.08 11.11
CA HIS A 151 4.14 6.57 12.21
C HIS A 151 4.09 8.10 12.37
N LEU A 152 3.55 8.81 11.39
CA LEU A 152 3.52 10.27 11.30
C LEU A 152 2.10 10.74 11.00
N GLY A 153 1.76 11.96 11.46
CA GLY A 153 0.64 12.73 10.93
C GLY A 153 1.13 13.63 9.79
N VAL A 154 0.35 13.74 8.74
CA VAL A 154 0.57 14.72 7.65
C VAL A 154 -0.74 15.44 7.36
N PRO A 155 -0.73 16.72 6.93
CA PRO A 155 -1.95 17.42 6.60
C PRO A 155 -2.64 16.84 5.37
N THR A 156 -3.91 17.09 5.21
CA THR A 156 -4.73 16.77 4.02
C THR A 156 -4.87 15.28 3.66
N MET A 157 -4.58 14.37 4.58
CA MET A 157 -4.68 12.92 4.35
C MET A 157 -5.34 12.19 5.53
N THR A 158 -6.27 12.84 6.24
CA THR A 158 -6.80 12.33 7.51
C THR A 158 -7.35 10.90 7.43
N PRO A 159 -8.22 10.50 6.49
CA PRO A 159 -8.72 9.12 6.43
C PRO A 159 -7.59 8.08 6.22
N TYR A 160 -6.63 8.41 5.38
CA TYR A 160 -5.49 7.55 5.10
C TYR A 160 -4.53 7.43 6.29
N VAL A 161 -4.23 8.55 6.98
CA VAL A 161 -3.43 8.56 8.22
C VAL A 161 -4.07 7.64 9.26
N LEU A 162 -5.37 7.83 9.55
CA LEU A 162 -6.10 7.00 10.50
C LEU A 162 -6.01 5.52 10.16
N SER A 163 -6.22 5.18 8.89
CA SER A 163 -6.15 3.81 8.41
C SER A 163 -4.76 3.19 8.60
N LYS A 164 -3.69 3.89 8.19
CA LYS A 164 -2.33 3.34 8.28
C LYS A 164 -1.80 3.25 9.72
N TRP A 165 -2.25 4.11 10.64
CA TRP A 165 -2.03 3.93 12.08
C TRP A 165 -2.76 2.70 12.60
N GLY A 166 -4.02 2.50 12.19
CA GLY A 166 -4.81 1.32 12.52
C GLY A 166 -4.18 0.02 12.02
N VAL A 167 -3.72 -0.03 10.76
CA VAL A 167 -3.04 -1.20 10.19
C VAL A 167 -1.75 -1.54 10.95
N ARG A 168 -1.00 -0.53 11.40
CA ARG A 168 0.17 -0.74 12.25
C ARG A 168 -0.21 -1.36 13.60
N ALA A 169 -1.27 -0.82 14.23
CA ALA A 169 -1.78 -1.34 15.49
C ALA A 169 -2.29 -2.79 15.32
N LEU A 170 -3.04 -3.08 14.24
CA LEU A 170 -3.51 -4.41 13.89
C LEU A 170 -2.35 -5.41 13.76
N ALA A 171 -1.31 -5.06 13.00
CA ALA A 171 -0.15 -5.92 12.81
C ALA A 171 0.55 -6.23 14.15
N HIS A 172 0.67 -5.23 15.03
CA HIS A 172 1.23 -5.43 16.36
C HIS A 172 0.37 -6.37 17.19
N GLN A 173 -0.94 -6.15 17.22
CA GLN A 173 -1.89 -6.96 17.96
C GLN A 173 -1.87 -8.43 17.48
N LEU A 174 -1.92 -8.65 16.17
CA LEU A 174 -1.84 -10.00 15.60
C LEU A 174 -0.52 -10.71 15.92
N ARG A 175 0.59 -10.00 16.01
CA ARG A 175 1.87 -10.59 16.47
C ARG A 175 1.79 -11.05 17.93
N LEU A 176 1.10 -10.29 18.79
CA LEU A 176 0.88 -10.69 20.20
C LEU A 176 -0.02 -11.91 20.31
N GLU A 177 -1.11 -11.95 19.56
CA GLU A 177 -2.11 -13.01 19.57
C GLU A 177 -1.59 -14.34 18.99
N ASN A 178 -0.57 -14.30 18.13
CA ASN A 178 0.00 -15.49 17.50
C ASN A 178 1.35 -15.94 18.10
N ARG A 179 1.71 -15.47 19.29
CA ARG A 179 2.94 -15.90 19.98
C ARG A 179 2.96 -17.40 20.29
N ASP A 180 1.79 -18.03 20.42
CA ASP A 180 1.61 -19.47 20.62
C ASP A 180 1.80 -20.30 19.34
N ARG A 181 2.01 -19.66 18.19
CA ARG A 181 2.17 -20.26 16.85
C ARG A 181 3.43 -19.74 16.16
N PRO A 182 4.62 -20.22 16.50
CA PRO A 182 5.89 -19.68 16.00
C PRO A 182 6.07 -19.79 14.49
N GLY A 183 5.35 -20.68 13.80
CA GLY A 183 5.35 -20.77 12.34
C GLY A 183 4.38 -19.80 11.65
N VAL A 184 3.51 -19.10 12.40
CA VAL A 184 2.61 -18.10 11.85
C VAL A 184 3.25 -16.73 11.98
N HIS A 185 3.54 -16.11 10.85
CA HIS A 185 4.26 -14.85 10.79
C HIS A 185 3.36 -13.70 10.33
N VAL A 186 3.30 -12.63 11.13
CA VAL A 186 2.68 -11.38 10.73
C VAL A 186 3.76 -10.34 10.51
N ARG A 187 3.88 -9.85 9.27
CA ARG A 187 4.85 -8.82 8.87
C ARG A 187 4.13 -7.51 8.62
N TYR A 188 4.58 -6.47 9.25
CA TYR A 188 4.20 -5.10 8.90
C TYR A 188 5.31 -4.52 8.04
N VAL A 189 4.97 -3.91 6.92
CA VAL A 189 5.96 -3.33 6.02
C VAL A 189 5.56 -1.90 5.72
N ALA A 190 6.45 -0.94 6.03
CA ALA A 190 6.19 0.49 5.91
C ALA A 190 7.06 1.13 4.82
N PRO A 191 6.56 1.25 3.58
CA PRO A 191 7.22 2.02 2.53
C PRO A 191 7.33 3.50 2.88
N GLY A 192 8.35 4.16 2.33
CA GLY A 192 8.41 5.61 2.18
C GLY A 192 7.71 6.05 0.89
N GLY A 193 8.28 7.02 0.17
CA GLY A 193 7.80 7.39 -1.17
C GLY A 193 8.09 6.26 -2.18
N VAL A 194 7.06 5.71 -2.80
CA VAL A 194 7.18 4.72 -3.88
C VAL A 194 6.45 5.25 -5.10
N ASP A 195 7.11 5.28 -6.26
CA ASP A 195 6.48 5.71 -7.51
C ASP A 195 5.47 4.66 -7.96
N THR A 196 4.19 4.98 -7.80
CA THR A 196 3.05 4.10 -8.10
C THR A 196 1.84 4.93 -8.49
N PRO A 197 0.85 4.35 -9.18
CA PRO A 197 -0.37 5.05 -9.55
C PRO A 197 -1.22 5.58 -8.38
N ILE A 198 -0.96 5.19 -7.15
CA ILE A 198 -1.74 5.60 -5.97
C ILE A 198 -1.87 7.13 -5.84
N TYR A 199 -0.87 7.90 -6.30
CA TYR A 199 -0.88 9.36 -6.22
C TYR A 199 -1.77 10.01 -7.27
N THR A 200 -1.79 9.46 -8.48
CA THR A 200 -2.58 9.97 -9.61
C THR A 200 -4.00 9.42 -9.64
N GLN A 201 -4.23 8.27 -9.00
CA GLN A 201 -5.55 7.64 -8.85
C GLN A 201 -6.28 8.06 -7.56
N ALA A 202 -5.63 8.81 -6.68
CA ALA A 202 -6.20 9.26 -5.41
C ALA A 202 -7.49 10.08 -5.60
N ALA A 203 -8.43 9.97 -4.65
CA ALA A 203 -9.44 11.00 -4.48
C ALA A 203 -8.75 12.32 -4.11
N ASN A 204 -9.17 13.41 -4.71
CA ASN A 204 -8.47 14.68 -4.55
C ASN A 204 -9.43 15.86 -4.42
N TYR A 205 -9.37 16.50 -3.28
CA TYR A 205 -10.09 17.74 -2.91
C TYR A 205 -9.11 18.83 -2.45
N ALA A 206 -7.79 18.52 -2.46
CA ALA A 206 -6.73 19.46 -2.11
C ALA A 206 -6.33 20.40 -3.28
N GLY A 207 -6.80 20.12 -4.49
CA GLY A 207 -6.58 20.95 -5.67
C GLY A 207 -5.26 20.74 -6.41
N PHE A 208 -4.37 19.85 -5.95
CA PHE A 208 -3.08 19.55 -6.59
C PHE A 208 -2.79 18.05 -6.58
N VAL A 209 -2.18 17.53 -7.64
CA VAL A 209 -1.82 16.11 -7.75
C VAL A 209 -0.82 15.73 -6.67
N GLY A 210 -1.08 14.63 -5.96
CA GLY A 210 -0.12 14.02 -5.04
C GLY A 210 1.10 13.46 -5.77
N ARG A 211 2.23 13.37 -5.07
CA ARG A 211 3.45 12.75 -5.59
C ARG A 211 4.23 12.06 -4.47
N PRO A 212 5.05 11.04 -4.78
CA PRO A 212 5.89 10.41 -3.78
C PRO A 212 6.91 11.38 -3.20
N PRO A 213 6.99 11.52 -1.85
CA PRO A 213 8.04 12.31 -1.21
C PRO A 213 9.39 11.61 -1.36
N PRO A 214 10.50 12.36 -1.52
CA PRO A 214 11.83 11.78 -1.61
C PRO A 214 12.29 11.18 -0.26
N PRO A 215 13.16 10.15 -0.29
CA PRO A 215 13.68 9.44 -1.46
C PRO A 215 12.61 8.54 -2.07
N VAL A 216 12.51 8.56 -3.41
CA VAL A 216 11.54 7.76 -4.13
C VAL A 216 12.14 6.42 -4.53
N SER A 217 11.43 5.34 -4.25
CA SER A 217 11.74 3.98 -4.67
C SER A 217 10.82 3.55 -5.79
N SER A 218 11.23 2.59 -6.63
CA SER A 218 10.32 1.95 -7.55
C SER A 218 9.46 0.89 -6.85
N ALA A 219 8.33 0.52 -7.47
CA ALA A 219 7.46 -0.54 -6.98
C ALA A 219 8.18 -1.89 -6.90
N GLU A 220 9.05 -2.22 -7.88
CA GLU A 220 9.82 -3.46 -7.91
C GLU A 220 10.81 -3.54 -6.74
N ARG A 221 11.48 -2.41 -6.40
CA ARG A 221 12.38 -2.37 -5.22
C ARG A 221 11.61 -2.54 -3.93
N ALA A 222 10.44 -1.93 -3.81
CA ALA A 222 9.57 -2.11 -2.65
C ALA A 222 9.10 -3.57 -2.54
N ALA A 223 8.67 -4.18 -3.65
CA ALA A 223 8.29 -5.59 -3.72
C ALA A 223 9.45 -6.53 -3.34
N ALA A 224 10.65 -6.31 -3.87
CA ALA A 224 11.84 -7.08 -3.50
C ALA A 224 12.16 -7.00 -2.01
N GLN A 225 11.94 -5.83 -1.40
CA GLN A 225 12.10 -5.67 0.04
C GLN A 225 11.00 -6.36 0.86
N ILE A 226 9.76 -6.44 0.34
CA ILE A 226 8.69 -7.24 0.94
C ILE A 226 9.11 -8.71 0.96
N TRP A 227 9.50 -9.27 -0.17
CA TRP A 227 9.93 -10.66 -0.26
C TRP A 227 11.12 -10.99 0.64
N ARG A 228 12.11 -10.10 0.72
CA ARG A 228 13.21 -10.27 1.69
C ARG A 228 12.73 -10.36 3.13
N ARG A 229 11.61 -9.72 3.50
CA ARG A 229 11.03 -9.79 4.86
C ARG A 229 10.13 -11.01 5.06
N VAL A 230 9.57 -11.55 4.02
CA VAL A 230 8.94 -12.87 4.03
C VAL A 230 10.01 -13.93 4.28
N ASP A 231 11.11 -13.88 3.52
CA ASP A 231 12.19 -14.88 3.60
C ASP A 231 13.08 -14.69 4.85
N HIS A 232 13.21 -13.45 5.36
CA HIS A 232 14.09 -13.10 6.51
C HIS A 232 13.35 -12.25 7.55
N GLY A 233 12.65 -12.94 8.44
CA GLY A 233 11.75 -12.32 9.40
C GLY A 233 12.35 -11.40 10.46
N TRP A 234 13.67 -11.33 10.56
CA TRP A 234 14.41 -10.44 11.46
C TRP A 234 14.63 -9.03 10.89
N LEU A 235 14.33 -8.84 9.60
CA LEU A 235 14.49 -7.53 8.96
C LEU A 235 13.48 -6.51 9.51
N PRO A 236 13.89 -5.24 9.65
CA PRO A 236 13.03 -4.20 10.20
C PRO A 236 11.83 -3.86 9.31
N ASP A 237 10.75 -3.39 9.92
CA ASP A 237 9.48 -3.08 9.24
C ASP A 237 9.59 -1.94 8.20
N GLN A 238 10.51 -0.98 8.42
CA GLN A 238 10.67 0.18 7.54
C GLN A 238 11.45 -0.16 6.26
N LEU A 239 10.90 0.19 5.09
CA LEU A 239 11.58 -0.02 3.80
C LEU A 239 12.57 1.10 3.43
N SER A 240 12.44 2.27 4.04
CA SER A 240 13.35 3.41 3.83
C SER A 240 14.06 3.78 5.13
N ALA A 241 15.38 3.99 5.06
CA ALA A 241 16.15 4.45 6.20
C ALA A 241 15.71 5.84 6.70
N LEU A 242 15.18 6.69 5.79
CA LEU A 242 14.71 8.03 6.16
C LEU A 242 13.41 7.99 6.99
N ASN A 243 12.67 6.88 6.96
CA ASN A 243 11.48 6.74 7.80
C ASN A 243 11.81 6.79 9.30
N TYR A 244 13.01 6.32 9.71
CA TYR A 244 13.41 6.33 11.13
C TYR A 244 13.60 7.73 11.70
N PRO A 245 14.44 8.63 11.12
CA PRO A 245 14.59 9.98 11.67
C PRO A 245 13.27 10.77 11.62
N MET A 246 12.40 10.55 10.62
CA MET A 246 11.09 11.19 10.57
C MET A 246 10.21 10.73 11.75
N ALA A 247 10.12 9.41 11.99
CA ALA A 247 9.35 8.86 13.10
C ALA A 247 9.92 9.29 14.46
N TRP A 248 11.24 9.34 14.61
CA TRP A 248 11.92 9.85 15.80
C TRP A 248 11.67 11.34 16.03
N GLY A 249 11.77 12.15 14.96
CA GLY A 249 11.47 13.58 15.03
C GLY A 249 10.03 13.82 15.55
N ARG A 250 9.05 13.06 15.04
CA ARG A 250 7.68 13.13 15.53
C ARG A 250 7.53 12.66 16.99
N ALA A 251 8.27 11.61 17.40
CA ALA A 251 8.15 11.03 18.74
C ALA A 251 8.82 11.90 19.81
N TYR A 252 9.97 12.48 19.53
CA TYR A 252 10.81 13.17 20.53
C TYR A 252 10.78 14.70 20.41
N LEU A 253 10.45 15.24 19.24
CA LEU A 253 10.36 16.68 18.96
C LEU A 253 9.02 17.03 18.29
N PRO A 254 7.85 16.66 18.89
CA PRO A 254 6.56 16.83 18.24
C PRO A 254 6.25 18.28 17.87
N TRP A 255 6.59 19.24 18.71
CA TRP A 255 6.37 20.67 18.45
C TRP A 255 7.14 21.18 17.21
N LEU A 256 8.37 20.67 16.98
CA LEU A 256 9.16 21.02 15.81
C LEU A 256 8.62 20.35 14.56
N TYR A 257 8.26 19.06 14.67
CA TYR A 257 7.64 18.31 13.59
C TYR A 257 6.35 18.99 13.12
N ASP A 258 5.43 19.30 14.05
CA ASP A 258 4.14 19.91 13.76
C ASP A 258 4.29 21.30 13.12
N ARG A 259 5.32 22.06 13.51
CA ARG A 259 5.65 23.37 12.91
C ARG A 259 6.16 23.24 11.46
N LEU A 260 6.90 22.17 11.16
CA LEU A 260 7.57 21.99 9.88
C LEU A 260 6.71 21.21 8.87
N VAL A 261 5.91 20.23 9.31
CA VAL A 261 5.18 19.35 8.40
C VAL A 261 4.16 20.11 7.56
N GLY A 262 3.47 21.09 8.13
CA GLY A 262 2.48 21.91 7.42
C GLY A 262 3.06 22.58 6.16
N PRO A 263 4.10 23.43 6.26
CA PRO A 263 4.69 24.10 5.11
C PRO A 263 5.50 23.16 4.19
N LEU A 264 6.12 22.11 4.72
CA LEU A 264 6.98 21.22 3.92
C LEU A 264 6.21 20.14 3.15
N PHE A 265 5.08 19.69 3.66
CA PHE A 265 4.31 18.61 3.03
C PHE A 265 3.83 18.97 1.61
N PRO A 266 3.19 20.13 1.34
CA PRO A 266 2.81 20.50 -0.01
C PRO A 266 4.01 20.58 -0.96
N VAL A 267 5.14 21.10 -0.50
CA VAL A 267 6.35 21.23 -1.34
C VAL A 267 6.94 19.86 -1.69
N GLY A 268 6.95 18.93 -0.74
CA GLY A 268 7.60 17.62 -0.89
C GLY A 268 6.71 16.52 -1.45
N ALA A 269 5.39 16.59 -1.22
CA ALA A 269 4.46 15.47 -1.47
C ALA A 269 3.34 15.81 -2.47
N THR A 270 3.33 17.02 -3.07
CA THR A 270 2.37 17.38 -4.12
C THR A 270 3.10 18.00 -5.32
N ASP A 271 2.40 18.16 -6.43
CA ASP A 271 2.85 18.94 -7.58
C ASP A 271 1.99 20.22 -7.69
N LEU A 272 2.49 21.31 -7.10
CA LEU A 272 1.81 22.60 -7.06
C LEU A 272 1.63 23.25 -8.45
N THR A 273 2.28 22.69 -9.47
CA THR A 273 2.16 23.16 -10.87
C THR A 273 1.10 22.40 -11.67
N ARG A 274 0.52 21.34 -11.10
CA ARG A 274 -0.53 20.50 -11.71
C ARG A 274 -1.82 20.60 -10.91
N PRO A 275 -2.68 21.61 -11.16
CA PRO A 275 -3.97 21.70 -10.52
C PRO A 275 -4.87 20.54 -10.96
N VAL A 276 -5.71 20.06 -10.05
CA VAL A 276 -6.68 19.02 -10.31
C VAL A 276 -8.04 19.46 -9.76
N ALA A 277 -9.10 19.23 -10.53
CA ALA A 277 -10.47 19.42 -10.04
C ALA A 277 -10.82 18.36 -8.99
N PRO A 278 -11.78 18.64 -8.10
CA PRO A 278 -12.29 17.65 -7.16
C PRO A 278 -12.67 16.33 -7.87
N THR A 279 -12.24 15.20 -7.33
CA THR A 279 -12.48 13.86 -7.89
C THR A 279 -12.42 12.80 -6.82
N ASP A 280 -13.27 11.77 -6.95
CA ASP A 280 -13.28 10.59 -6.06
C ASP A 280 -12.14 9.60 -6.38
N GLY A 281 -11.39 9.84 -7.46
CA GLY A 281 -10.29 8.98 -7.84
C GLY A 281 -10.74 7.54 -8.12
N ASN A 282 -10.01 6.59 -7.52
CA ASN A 282 -10.35 5.17 -7.54
C ASN A 282 -10.96 4.69 -6.21
N VAL A 283 -11.34 5.61 -5.33
CA VAL A 283 -11.83 5.27 -3.97
C VAL A 283 -13.17 4.56 -4.06
N LEU A 284 -14.17 5.16 -4.71
CA LEU A 284 -15.53 4.61 -4.78
C LEU A 284 -15.67 3.51 -5.84
N ALA A 285 -14.92 3.58 -6.93
CA ALA A 285 -14.96 2.59 -8.01
C ALA A 285 -13.58 2.37 -8.63
N PRO A 286 -13.26 1.15 -9.10
CA PRO A 286 -11.99 0.91 -9.77
C PRO A 286 -11.91 1.71 -11.08
N ARG A 287 -10.74 2.26 -11.38
CA ARG A 287 -10.47 2.90 -12.68
C ARG A 287 -9.89 1.88 -13.65
N THR A 288 -10.29 1.98 -14.91
CA THR A 288 -9.76 1.14 -16.00
C THR A 288 -8.50 1.72 -16.64
N GLN A 289 -8.19 3.00 -16.39
CA GLN A 289 -7.04 3.69 -16.97
C GLN A 289 -6.01 4.02 -15.88
N GLY A 290 -4.70 3.91 -16.25
CA GLY A 290 -3.60 4.23 -15.36
C GLY A 290 -3.22 3.12 -14.37
N GLU A 291 -3.68 1.90 -14.58
CA GLU A 291 -3.28 0.74 -13.78
C GLU A 291 -1.97 0.16 -14.34
N SER A 292 -0.87 0.60 -13.76
CA SER A 292 0.49 0.19 -14.10
C SER A 292 1.28 -0.10 -12.81
N THR A 293 2.50 -0.58 -12.95
CA THR A 293 3.42 -0.72 -11.82
C THR A 293 3.93 0.66 -11.38
N ASP A 294 4.24 1.54 -12.35
CA ASP A 294 4.84 2.86 -12.13
C ASP A 294 3.80 4.00 -12.16
N GLY A 295 4.06 5.02 -11.32
CA GLY A 295 3.21 6.22 -11.20
C GLY A 295 3.57 7.37 -12.12
N ASP A 296 4.66 7.28 -12.88
CA ASP A 296 5.18 8.32 -13.76
C ASP A 296 5.44 9.67 -13.05
N ALA A 297 5.91 9.60 -11.79
CA ALA A 297 6.12 10.78 -10.94
C ALA A 297 7.30 11.66 -11.37
N GLY A 298 8.19 11.17 -12.22
CA GLY A 298 9.38 11.86 -12.68
C GLY A 298 10.39 12.16 -11.56
N SER A 299 11.29 13.10 -11.79
CA SER A 299 12.31 13.47 -10.77
C SER A 299 11.71 14.24 -9.59
N SER A 300 11.81 13.67 -8.39
CA SER A 300 11.32 14.31 -7.16
C SER A 300 12.08 15.59 -6.81
N LEU A 301 13.40 15.65 -7.06
CA LEU A 301 14.19 16.86 -6.81
C LEU A 301 13.79 18.00 -7.75
N ALA A 302 13.58 17.71 -9.04
CA ALA A 302 13.08 18.69 -10.00
C ALA A 302 11.68 19.19 -9.63
N GLY A 303 10.82 18.30 -9.07
CA GLY A 303 9.51 18.69 -8.57
C GLY A 303 9.56 19.60 -7.36
N ILE A 304 10.41 19.32 -6.38
CA ILE A 304 10.63 20.22 -5.22
C ILE A 304 11.13 21.58 -5.69
N ALA A 305 12.10 21.62 -6.60
CA ALA A 305 12.61 22.88 -7.16
C ALA A 305 11.51 23.69 -7.86
N ARG A 306 10.65 23.03 -8.66
CA ARG A 306 9.48 23.68 -9.28
C ARG A 306 8.49 24.21 -8.23
N ASN A 307 8.19 23.44 -7.20
CA ASN A 307 7.27 23.84 -6.14
C ASN A 307 7.83 25.05 -5.36
N LEU A 308 9.12 25.06 -5.02
CA LEU A 308 9.76 26.20 -4.38
C LEU A 308 9.72 27.45 -5.27
N ALA A 309 9.99 27.31 -6.58
CA ALA A 309 9.87 28.42 -7.52
C ALA A 309 8.42 28.94 -7.63
N ALA A 310 7.43 28.05 -7.53
CA ALA A 310 6.02 28.41 -7.54
C ALA A 310 5.59 29.18 -6.27
N THR A 311 6.10 28.79 -5.10
CA THR A 311 5.83 29.46 -3.82
C THR A 311 6.51 30.81 -3.67
N LEU A 312 7.63 31.04 -4.36
CA LEU A 312 8.39 32.30 -4.32
C LEU A 312 7.87 33.35 -5.32
N ARG A 313 6.92 33.01 -6.21
CA ARG A 313 6.30 33.99 -7.12
C ARG A 313 5.34 34.89 -6.37
N PRO A 314 5.54 36.24 -6.35
CA PRO A 314 4.62 37.13 -5.67
C PRO A 314 3.26 37.11 -6.37
N GLY A 315 2.18 36.79 -5.62
CA GLY A 315 0.79 36.89 -6.10
C GLY A 315 -0.09 35.66 -5.97
N ARG A 316 0.39 34.53 -5.40
CA ARG A 316 -0.48 33.39 -5.04
C ARG A 316 -0.32 33.04 -3.57
N SER A 317 -1.34 33.32 -2.79
CA SER A 317 -1.49 32.72 -1.46
C SER A 317 -1.70 31.21 -1.62
N PRO A 318 -0.97 30.35 -0.90
CA PRO A 318 -1.25 28.90 -0.88
C PRO A 318 -2.63 28.72 -0.22
N GLY A 319 -3.64 28.30 -0.96
CA GLY A 319 -4.93 27.93 -0.40
C GLY A 319 -6.17 28.62 -0.98
N SER A 320 -6.08 29.37 -2.08
CA SER A 320 -7.29 29.87 -2.76
C SER A 320 -7.62 28.95 -3.95
N PRO A 321 -8.82 28.34 -4.01
CA PRO A 321 -9.29 27.62 -5.18
C PRO A 321 -9.39 28.60 -6.36
N PRO A 322 -9.24 28.13 -7.61
CA PRO A 322 -9.55 28.96 -8.78
C PRO A 322 -11.05 29.28 -8.75
N GLY A 323 -11.40 30.58 -8.84
CA GLY A 323 -12.75 31.09 -8.95
C GLY A 323 -13.46 30.67 -10.22
#